data_e69e58e35d8d59b5ce7c915442af0642
#
_entry.id   e69e58e35d8d59b5ce7c915442af0642
#
_cell.length_a   1.000
_cell.length_b   1.000
_cell.length_c   1.000
_cell.angle_alpha   90.00
_cell.angle_beta   90.00
_cell.angle_gamma   90.00
#
_symmetry.space_group_name_H-M   'P 1'
#
loop_
_entity.id
_entity.type
_entity.pdbx_description
1 polymer ?
#
loop_
_entity_poly.entity_id
_entity_poly.type
_entity_poly.pdbx_seq_one_letter_code
_entity_poly.pdbx_strand_id
1 'polypeptide(L)'
;MLRNAQEALGDVHDCDVWGVFLPEFRQKEAERVFRYFGTRAPFRELEAGLDYFAENRRAMRDNVYTKFVEDWANWQQKMVWPELRDQINRPLFLPQRISPVPRPQPEAAQDTESTAPEVTPAPEGDPQP
;
A
#
# COMPACT_ATOMS: atom_id res chain seq x y z
N MET A 1 -7.61 13.00 -13.86
CA MET A 1 -7.56 12.11 -15.04
C MET A 1 -6.87 10.79 -14.72
N LEU A 2 -5.55 10.72 -14.53
CA LEU A 2 -4.83 9.47 -14.24
C LEU A 2 -5.36 8.73 -13.02
N ARG A 3 -5.71 9.46 -11.96
CA ARG A 3 -6.34 8.88 -10.77
C ARG A 3 -7.65 8.16 -11.11
N ASN A 4 -8.53 8.79 -11.89
CA ASN A 4 -9.80 8.18 -12.28
C ASN A 4 -9.60 6.92 -13.14
N ALA A 5 -8.57 6.93 -14.02
CA ALA A 5 -8.19 5.75 -14.78
C ALA A 5 -7.73 4.60 -13.87
N GLN A 6 -6.90 4.93 -12.90
CA GLN A 6 -6.38 3.95 -11.94
C GLN A 6 -7.50 3.37 -11.06
N GLU A 7 -8.42 4.21 -10.59
CA GLU A 7 -9.59 3.78 -9.82
C GLU A 7 -10.47 2.85 -10.66
N ALA A 8 -10.81 3.24 -11.89
CA ALA A 8 -11.63 2.42 -12.77
C ALA A 8 -10.99 1.06 -13.10
N LEU A 9 -9.69 1.04 -13.37
CA LEU A 9 -8.97 -0.22 -13.63
C LEU A 9 -8.86 -1.09 -12.37
N GLY A 10 -8.74 -0.47 -11.19
CA GLY A 10 -8.79 -1.16 -9.90
C GLY A 10 -10.15 -1.84 -9.67
N ASP A 11 -11.23 -1.11 -9.89
CA ASP A 11 -12.59 -1.63 -9.74
C ASP A 11 -12.87 -2.80 -10.70
N VAL A 12 -12.40 -2.71 -11.96
CA VAL A 12 -12.49 -3.81 -12.93
C VAL A 12 -11.72 -5.02 -12.44
N HIS A 13 -10.47 -4.82 -12.00
CA HIS A 13 -9.62 -5.89 -11.49
C HIS A 13 -10.28 -6.60 -10.29
N ASP A 14 -10.81 -5.84 -9.35
CA ASP A 14 -11.48 -6.39 -8.17
C ASP A 14 -12.70 -7.22 -8.56
N CYS A 15 -13.47 -6.78 -9.56
CA CYS A 15 -14.59 -7.57 -10.09
C CYS A 15 -14.11 -8.87 -10.76
N ASP A 16 -13.00 -8.84 -11.50
CA ASP A 16 -12.40 -10.03 -12.13
C ASP A 16 -11.89 -11.03 -11.07
N VAL A 17 -11.28 -10.54 -9.98
CA VAL A 17 -10.88 -11.39 -8.84
C VAL A 17 -12.08 -12.10 -8.22
N TRP A 18 -13.19 -11.40 -8.02
CA TRP A 18 -14.42 -12.02 -7.54
C TRP A 18 -14.98 -13.05 -8.51
N GLY A 19 -14.88 -12.79 -9.82
CA GLY A 19 -15.30 -13.71 -10.86
C GLY A 19 -14.59 -15.08 -10.80
N VAL A 20 -13.31 -15.08 -10.43
CA VAL A 20 -12.50 -16.31 -10.24
C VAL A 20 -12.76 -16.93 -8.87
N PHE A 21 -12.83 -16.10 -7.83
CA PHE A 21 -12.95 -16.59 -6.44
C PHE A 21 -14.30 -17.25 -6.14
N LEU A 22 -15.40 -16.68 -6.61
CA LEU A 22 -16.74 -17.15 -6.24
C LEU A 22 -17.04 -18.61 -6.65
N PRO A 23 -16.68 -19.09 -7.85
CA PRO A 23 -16.87 -20.49 -8.23
C PRO A 23 -16.11 -21.45 -7.32
N GLU A 24 -14.85 -21.12 -7.00
CA GLU A 24 -14.04 -21.95 -6.09
C GLU A 24 -14.60 -21.95 -4.67
N PHE A 25 -14.98 -20.77 -4.17
CA PHE A 25 -15.60 -20.63 -2.86
C PHE A 25 -16.87 -21.47 -2.77
N ARG A 26 -17.75 -21.37 -3.77
CA ARG A 26 -19.00 -22.14 -3.85
C ARG A 26 -18.76 -23.64 -3.74
N GLN A 27 -17.80 -24.15 -4.49
CA GLN A 27 -17.48 -25.58 -4.46
C GLN A 27 -16.96 -26.00 -3.09
N LYS A 28 -15.96 -25.29 -2.56
CA LYS A 28 -15.33 -25.60 -1.27
C LYS A 28 -16.34 -25.53 -0.13
N GLU A 29 -17.21 -24.53 -0.15
CA GLU A 29 -18.20 -24.33 0.90
C GLU A 29 -19.32 -25.38 0.85
N ALA A 30 -19.79 -25.75 -0.34
CA ALA A 30 -20.76 -26.82 -0.49
C ALA A 30 -20.22 -28.17 0.03
N GLU A 31 -18.95 -28.46 -0.22
CA GLU A 31 -18.27 -29.65 0.30
C GLU A 31 -18.10 -29.60 1.82
N ARG A 32 -17.76 -28.41 2.38
CA ARG A 32 -17.63 -28.20 3.80
C ARG A 32 -18.95 -28.41 4.52
N VAL A 33 -20.02 -27.81 4.02
CA VAL A 33 -21.37 -27.97 4.59
C VAL A 33 -21.82 -29.43 4.55
N PHE A 34 -21.59 -30.11 3.43
CA PHE A 34 -21.93 -31.54 3.31
C PHE A 34 -21.15 -32.40 4.31
N ARG A 35 -19.88 -32.10 4.55
CA ARG A 35 -19.04 -32.83 5.51
C ARG A 35 -19.53 -32.66 6.96
N TYR A 36 -20.02 -31.47 7.31
CA TYR A 36 -20.49 -31.19 8.67
C TYR A 36 -21.93 -31.68 8.93
N PHE A 37 -22.81 -31.50 7.95
CA PHE A 37 -24.25 -31.71 8.13
C PHE A 37 -24.78 -32.99 7.46
N GLY A 38 -23.95 -33.66 6.66
CA GLY A 38 -24.37 -34.80 5.86
C GLY A 38 -25.34 -34.43 4.73
N THR A 39 -25.65 -33.18 4.53
CA THR A 39 -26.55 -32.66 3.51
C THR A 39 -26.09 -31.30 3.01
N ARG A 40 -26.47 -30.95 1.76
CA ARG A 40 -26.22 -29.63 1.16
C ARG A 40 -27.38 -28.65 1.38
N ALA A 41 -28.43 -29.03 2.10
CA ALA A 41 -29.59 -28.17 2.27
C ALA A 41 -29.27 -26.78 2.84
N PRO A 42 -28.43 -26.63 3.89
CA PRO A 42 -28.07 -25.29 4.40
C PRO A 42 -27.34 -24.43 3.39
N PHE A 43 -26.57 -25.03 2.48
CA PHE A 43 -25.84 -24.28 1.46
C PHE A 43 -26.77 -23.72 0.38
N ARG A 44 -27.86 -24.40 0.06
CA ARG A 44 -28.84 -23.93 -0.94
C ARG A 44 -29.45 -22.58 -0.59
N GLU A 45 -29.58 -22.26 0.66
CA GLU A 45 -30.08 -20.94 1.12
C GLU A 45 -29.11 -19.81 0.77
N LEU A 46 -27.80 -20.10 0.67
CA LEU A 46 -26.76 -19.14 0.29
C LEU A 46 -26.59 -19.02 -1.23
N GLU A 47 -26.99 -20.03 -2.01
CA GLU A 47 -26.76 -20.06 -3.45
C GLU A 47 -27.36 -18.86 -4.17
N ALA A 48 -28.61 -18.49 -3.85
CA ALA A 48 -29.28 -17.34 -4.47
C ALA A 48 -28.56 -16.03 -4.18
N GLY A 49 -28.02 -15.86 -2.97
CA GLY A 49 -27.22 -14.70 -2.60
C GLY A 49 -25.87 -14.64 -3.33
N LEU A 50 -25.22 -15.79 -3.49
CA LEU A 50 -23.98 -15.90 -4.25
C LEU A 50 -24.18 -15.63 -5.74
N ASP A 51 -25.29 -16.08 -6.32
CA ASP A 51 -25.64 -15.81 -7.70
C ASP A 51 -25.89 -14.32 -7.92
N TYR A 52 -26.71 -13.71 -7.05
CA TYR A 52 -26.96 -12.28 -7.09
C TYR A 52 -25.66 -11.47 -6.98
N PHE A 53 -24.76 -11.86 -6.06
CA PHE A 53 -23.50 -11.16 -5.88
C PHE A 53 -22.59 -11.31 -7.12
N ALA A 54 -22.53 -12.50 -7.72
CA ALA A 54 -21.76 -12.75 -8.93
C ALA A 54 -22.26 -11.91 -10.11
N GLU A 55 -23.58 -11.85 -10.31
CA GLU A 55 -24.20 -11.03 -11.35
C GLU A 55 -23.95 -9.54 -11.12
N ASN A 56 -24.08 -9.07 -9.87
CA ASN A 56 -23.80 -7.70 -9.51
C ASN A 56 -22.36 -7.31 -9.82
N ARG A 57 -21.37 -8.16 -9.47
CA ARG A 57 -19.95 -7.91 -9.80
C ARG A 57 -19.72 -7.87 -11.31
N ARG A 58 -20.36 -8.74 -12.08
CA ARG A 58 -20.26 -8.75 -13.55
C ARG A 58 -20.84 -7.48 -14.15
N ALA A 59 -22.04 -7.09 -13.74
CA ALA A 59 -22.67 -5.87 -14.20
C ALA A 59 -21.87 -4.62 -13.84
N MET A 60 -21.33 -4.56 -12.62
CA MET A 60 -20.47 -3.46 -12.20
C MET A 60 -19.20 -3.38 -13.05
N ARG A 61 -18.55 -4.50 -13.28
CA ARG A 61 -17.36 -4.60 -14.16
C ARG A 61 -17.63 -4.01 -15.54
N ASP A 62 -18.72 -4.46 -16.17
CA ASP A 62 -19.07 -4.06 -17.54
C ASP A 62 -19.40 -2.56 -17.62
N ASN A 63 -20.10 -2.03 -16.62
CA ASN A 63 -20.39 -0.61 -16.53
C ASN A 63 -19.13 0.25 -16.37
N VAL A 64 -18.25 -0.14 -15.44
CA VAL A 64 -17.00 0.59 -15.17
C VAL A 64 -16.08 0.52 -16.39
N TYR A 65 -15.97 -0.65 -17.01
CA TYR A 65 -15.13 -0.83 -18.20
C TYR A 65 -15.63 -0.02 -19.39
N THR A 66 -16.94 -0.03 -19.64
CA THR A 66 -17.55 0.76 -20.73
C THR A 66 -17.27 2.26 -20.54
N LYS A 67 -17.50 2.75 -19.33
CA LYS A 67 -17.20 4.15 -18.99
C LYS A 67 -15.73 4.48 -19.14
N PHE A 68 -14.84 3.58 -18.71
CA PHE A 68 -13.41 3.76 -18.88
C PHE A 68 -13.01 3.87 -20.34
N VAL A 69 -13.57 3.03 -21.23
CA VAL A 69 -13.32 3.09 -22.68
C VAL A 69 -13.78 4.40 -23.30
N GLU A 70 -14.95 4.90 -22.90
CA GLU A 70 -15.47 6.20 -23.34
C GLU A 70 -14.56 7.36 -22.88
N ASP A 71 -14.19 7.36 -21.61
CA ASP A 71 -13.28 8.36 -21.04
C ASP A 71 -11.91 8.31 -21.73
N TRP A 72 -11.38 7.12 -22.00
CA TRP A 72 -10.12 6.91 -22.72
C TRP A 72 -10.17 7.50 -24.11
N ALA A 73 -11.24 7.21 -24.88
CA ALA A 73 -11.44 7.77 -26.21
C ALA A 73 -11.49 9.32 -26.19
N ASN A 74 -12.19 9.89 -25.20
CA ASN A 74 -12.25 11.33 -25.00
C ASN A 74 -10.88 11.95 -24.65
N TRP A 75 -10.07 11.28 -23.83
CA TRP A 75 -8.70 11.73 -23.51
C TRP A 75 -7.78 11.69 -24.73
N GLN A 76 -7.93 10.67 -25.58
CA GLN A 76 -7.17 10.63 -26.85
C GLN A 76 -7.53 11.78 -27.78
N GLN A 77 -8.85 12.08 -27.93
CA GLN A 77 -9.29 13.20 -28.76
C GLN A 77 -8.79 14.55 -28.23
N LYS A 78 -8.74 14.75 -26.94
CA LYS A 78 -8.26 15.98 -26.29
C LYS A 78 -6.75 16.13 -26.26
N MET A 79 -6.02 15.23 -26.91
CA MET A 79 -4.54 15.27 -26.97
C MET A 79 -3.87 15.33 -25.59
N VAL A 80 -4.48 14.75 -24.58
CA VAL A 80 -4.00 14.82 -23.19
C VAL A 80 -2.63 14.17 -23.02
N TRP A 81 -2.31 13.16 -23.83
CA TRP A 81 -1.05 12.43 -23.72
C TRP A 81 0.19 13.25 -24.10
N PRO A 82 0.19 14.04 -25.18
CA PRO A 82 1.27 14.97 -25.47
C PRO A 82 1.50 15.98 -24.35
N GLU A 83 0.43 16.57 -23.82
CA GLU A 83 0.50 17.53 -22.73
C GLU A 83 1.09 16.92 -21.45
N LEU A 84 0.64 15.71 -21.09
CA LEU A 84 1.17 14.98 -19.95
C LEU A 84 2.66 14.65 -20.12
N ARG A 85 3.07 14.20 -21.31
CA ARG A 85 4.47 13.94 -21.64
C ARG A 85 5.33 15.19 -21.50
N ASP A 86 4.83 16.34 -21.95
CA ASP A 86 5.53 17.61 -21.84
C ASP A 86 5.66 18.06 -20.39
N GLN A 87 4.65 17.80 -19.55
CA GLN A 87 4.71 18.05 -18.11
C GLN A 87 5.74 17.15 -17.41
N ILE A 88 5.78 15.85 -17.75
CA ILE A 88 6.75 14.91 -17.18
C ILE A 88 8.19 15.25 -17.60
N ASN A 89 8.39 15.67 -18.85
CA ASN A 89 9.69 16.03 -19.37
C ASN A 89 10.15 17.44 -18.94
N ARG A 90 9.28 18.22 -18.30
CA ARG A 90 9.66 19.53 -17.78
C ARG A 90 10.66 19.32 -16.65
N PRO A 91 11.88 19.88 -16.72
CA PRO A 91 12.86 19.72 -15.67
C PRO A 91 12.27 20.20 -14.34
N LEU A 92 12.26 19.33 -13.35
CA LEU A 92 11.94 19.73 -11.97
C LEU A 92 12.99 20.78 -11.60
N PHE A 93 12.55 22.01 -11.38
CA PHE A 93 13.38 23.02 -10.74
C PHE A 93 13.62 22.52 -9.30
N LEU A 94 14.68 21.76 -9.12
CA LEU A 94 15.16 21.49 -7.78
C LEU A 94 15.54 22.87 -7.21
N PRO A 95 14.94 23.31 -6.09
CA PRO A 95 15.38 24.53 -5.46
C PRO A 95 16.89 24.40 -5.24
N GLN A 96 17.62 25.43 -5.71
CA GLN A 96 19.07 25.47 -5.65
C GLN A 96 19.54 25.03 -4.27
N ARG A 97 20.53 24.15 -4.27
CA ARG A 97 21.26 23.63 -3.12
C ARG A 97 21.14 24.56 -1.92
N ILE A 98 20.53 24.07 -0.88
CA ILE A 98 20.76 24.62 0.47
C ILE A 98 22.27 24.64 0.61
N SER A 99 22.85 25.83 0.65
CA SER A 99 24.27 26.02 0.91
C SER A 99 24.64 25.18 2.12
N PRO A 100 25.71 24.40 2.09
CA PRO A 100 26.09 23.58 3.25
C PRO A 100 26.21 24.52 4.44
N VAL A 101 25.46 24.22 5.49
CA VAL A 101 25.60 24.89 6.79
C VAL A 101 27.06 24.85 7.17
N PRO A 102 27.74 26.00 7.44
CA PRO A 102 29.12 26.00 7.87
C PRO A 102 29.25 25.08 9.10
N ARG A 103 30.09 24.06 9.02
CA ARG A 103 30.40 23.27 10.20
C ARG A 103 30.96 24.22 11.27
N PRO A 104 30.43 24.19 12.49
CA PRO A 104 31.08 24.92 13.58
C PRO A 104 32.53 24.41 13.67
N GLN A 105 33.47 25.31 13.55
CA GLN A 105 34.88 24.99 13.78
C GLN A 105 34.99 24.57 15.24
N PRO A 106 35.72 23.45 15.53
CA PRO A 106 36.00 23.13 16.92
C PRO A 106 36.82 24.28 17.52
N GLU A 107 36.25 24.93 18.52
CA GLU A 107 37.01 25.91 19.33
C GLU A 107 38.27 25.23 19.85
N ALA A 108 39.38 25.88 19.57
CA ALA A 108 40.69 25.46 20.02
C ALA A 108 40.66 25.20 21.53
N ALA A 109 40.99 23.97 21.93
CA ALA A 109 41.15 23.60 23.30
C ALA A 109 42.16 24.55 23.93
N GLN A 110 41.71 25.38 24.84
CA GLN A 110 42.62 26.09 25.74
C GLN A 110 43.09 25.10 26.78
N ASP A 111 44.40 24.83 26.73
CA ASP A 111 45.13 24.15 27.75
C ASP A 111 44.91 24.80 29.10
N THR A 112 44.20 24.15 29.99
CA THR A 112 44.31 24.42 31.43
C THR A 112 44.98 23.24 32.07
N GLU A 113 46.26 23.43 32.25
CA GLU A 113 47.15 22.66 33.04
C GLU A 113 46.67 22.61 34.49
N SER A 114 46.92 21.47 35.13
CA SER A 114 47.09 21.28 36.56
C SER A 114 45.86 21.13 37.45
N THR A 115 45.70 20.00 37.98
CA THR A 115 46.00 19.63 39.37
C THR A 115 45.39 18.29 39.68
N ALA A 116 46.25 17.30 39.91
CA ALA A 116 45.84 16.00 40.45
C ALA A 116 45.51 16.14 41.95
N PRO A 117 44.53 15.48 42.46
CA PRO A 117 44.50 15.04 43.84
C PRO A 117 44.70 13.51 43.93
N GLU A 118 45.77 13.19 44.56
CA GLU A 118 46.07 12.20 45.56
C GLU A 118 45.08 11.06 45.77
N VAL A 119 45.62 9.85 45.49
CA VAL A 119 45.05 8.54 45.74
C VAL A 119 45.12 8.23 47.23
N THR A 120 44.00 7.88 47.82
CA THR A 120 43.96 7.18 49.10
C THR A 120 43.29 5.82 48.90
N PRO A 121 43.95 4.73 49.31
CA PRO A 121 43.45 3.38 49.08
C PRO A 121 42.41 2.92 50.09
N ALA A 122 41.66 1.97 49.67
CA ALA A 122 40.58 1.23 50.35
C ALA A 122 41.00 0.60 51.71
N PRO A 123 39.99 0.11 52.43
CA PRO A 123 40.22 -1.19 53.05
C PRO A 123 39.22 -2.25 52.55
N GLU A 124 39.83 -3.39 52.33
CA GLU A 124 39.23 -4.70 52.19
C GLU A 124 38.33 -5.02 53.41
N GLY A 125 37.26 -5.67 53.15
CA GLY A 125 36.42 -6.31 54.16
C GLY A 125 35.88 -7.61 53.57
N ASP A 126 36.46 -8.67 54.02
CA ASP A 126 36.31 -10.06 53.68
C ASP A 126 35.01 -10.67 54.25
N PRO A 127 34.69 -11.92 53.92
CA PRO A 127 33.33 -12.41 53.75
C PRO A 127 32.81 -13.27 54.94
N GLN A 128 31.62 -13.76 54.71
CA GLN A 128 31.01 -14.95 55.37
C GLN A 128 30.03 -14.73 56.56
N PRO A 129 29.24 -15.77 56.79
CA PRO A 129 28.96 -17.05 56.10
C PRO A 129 27.58 -17.13 55.47
#